data_7088888a4d2d1b072cb5ef56c142eab5
#
_entry.id   7088888a4d2d1b072cb5ef56c142eab5
#
_cell.length_a   1.000
_cell.length_b   1.000
_cell.length_c   1.000
_cell.angle_alpha   90.00
_cell.angle_beta   90.00
_cell.angle_gamma   90.00
#
_symmetry.space_group_name_H-M   'P 1'
#
loop_
_entity.id
_entity.type
_entity.pdbx_description
1 polymer ?
#
loop_
_entity_poly.entity_id
_entity_poly.type
_entity_poly.pdbx_seq_one_letter_code
_entity_poly.pdbx_strand_id
1 'polypeptide(L)'
;ITYSINGKQIVLSKSRSNASSKVDKRLLTGTVIDSKGEAVIGANVIVKGEKSGKATDIEGNFSIEVPDKGVLLVSYIGFQPQEVSYGTKKNVTVVLQENNTSLDEVVVVGFGKQKKESVIGAIQSVKASELRVPTTNLTNTFAGRIAGVISVQKTGEPGADGANFWIRGVSTFASGSAQNALILIDGTESSTYDLNALAPETIESFSVLKDATATALYGSRGANGVLLVTTKSGRMNQKPTINVRVEGRMSMPTQIPELADGVTYMKMFNEAIEARTPGANPQFTDDQIQGTIENRNPYLYPNNDWYDIIFKDVTFNQAANINVSGGSKNMDYFVSATFNNDMGLVQEPKENPLKNIIQN
;
A
#
# COMPACT_ATOMS: atom_id res chain seq x y z
N ILE A 1 33.34 16.56 -37.54
CA ILE A 1 31.91 16.63 -37.85
C ILE A 1 31.66 15.66 -38.99
N THR A 2 30.89 14.63 -38.78
CA THR A 2 30.41 13.72 -39.85
C THR A 2 28.99 14.11 -40.22
N TYR A 3 28.65 14.03 -41.48
CA TYR A 3 27.29 14.26 -41.95
C TYR A 3 26.72 12.99 -42.58
N SER A 4 25.44 12.79 -42.42
CA SER A 4 24.69 11.77 -43.16
C SER A 4 23.50 12.42 -43.86
N ILE A 5 23.20 11.97 -45.08
CA ILE A 5 22.05 12.46 -45.86
C ILE A 5 20.97 11.37 -45.77
N ASN A 6 19.81 11.73 -45.20
CA ASN A 6 18.68 10.86 -45.13
C ASN A 6 17.49 11.55 -45.85
N GLY A 7 17.27 11.18 -47.10
CA GLY A 7 16.31 11.82 -47.98
C GLY A 7 16.70 13.27 -48.30
N LYS A 8 15.87 14.25 -47.89
CA LYS A 8 16.11 15.68 -48.06
C LYS A 8 16.71 16.39 -46.83
N GLN A 9 17.12 15.67 -45.80
CA GLN A 9 17.67 16.21 -44.58
C GLN A 9 19.14 15.87 -44.44
N ILE A 10 19.95 16.86 -44.09
CA ILE A 10 21.38 16.72 -43.76
C ILE A 10 21.45 16.73 -42.22
N VAL A 11 21.84 15.63 -41.62
CA VAL A 11 22.06 15.51 -40.18
C VAL A 11 23.54 15.65 -39.89
N LEU A 12 23.91 16.71 -39.19
CA LEU A 12 25.28 16.96 -38.73
C LEU A 12 25.44 16.30 -37.36
N SER A 13 26.30 15.32 -37.23
CA SER A 13 26.66 14.72 -35.95
C SER A 13 28.08 15.06 -35.57
N LYS A 14 28.30 15.40 -34.29
CA LYS A 14 29.64 15.59 -33.74
C LYS A 14 30.29 14.21 -33.68
N SER A 15 31.31 14.00 -34.50
CA SER A 15 32.15 12.80 -34.40
C SER A 15 32.74 12.75 -32.98
N ARG A 16 32.25 11.86 -32.13
CA ARG A 16 33.03 11.43 -30.98
C ARG A 16 34.13 10.56 -31.56
N SER A 17 35.33 11.11 -31.66
CA SER A 17 36.51 10.28 -31.84
C SER A 17 36.57 9.34 -30.63
N ASN A 18 36.10 8.11 -30.78
CA ASN A 18 36.58 7.02 -29.96
C ASN A 18 38.07 6.87 -30.34
N ALA A 19 38.92 7.62 -29.66
CA ALA A 19 40.29 7.21 -29.49
C ALA A 19 40.21 5.96 -28.60
N SER A 20 39.96 4.81 -29.23
CA SER A 20 40.30 3.52 -28.68
C SER A 20 41.82 3.50 -28.61
N SER A 21 42.39 4.01 -27.50
CA SER A 21 43.70 3.58 -27.09
C SER A 21 43.60 2.06 -26.97
N LYS A 22 44.30 1.29 -27.78
CA LYS A 22 44.55 -0.12 -27.53
C LYS A 22 45.25 -0.18 -26.17
N VAL A 23 44.47 -0.34 -25.12
CA VAL A 23 44.98 -0.76 -23.82
C VAL A 23 45.38 -2.21 -24.04
N ASP A 24 46.66 -2.53 -23.94
CA ASP A 24 47.11 -3.92 -23.98
C ASP A 24 46.37 -4.68 -22.90
N LYS A 25 45.45 -5.54 -23.32
CA LYS A 25 44.69 -6.39 -22.42
C LYS A 25 45.46 -7.67 -22.20
N ARG A 26 45.57 -8.09 -20.94
CA ARG A 26 46.17 -9.37 -20.55
C ARG A 26 45.12 -10.29 -19.99
N LEU A 27 45.34 -11.58 -20.09
CA LEU A 27 44.48 -12.58 -19.50
C LEU A 27 44.76 -12.69 -18.00
N LEU A 28 43.71 -12.49 -17.20
CA LEU A 28 43.72 -12.69 -15.76
C LEU A 28 42.85 -13.91 -15.46
N THR A 29 43.42 -14.85 -14.71
CA THR A 29 42.69 -16.02 -14.20
C THR A 29 42.48 -15.88 -12.72
N GLY A 30 41.50 -16.60 -12.18
CA GLY A 30 41.29 -16.61 -10.74
C GLY A 30 40.19 -17.59 -10.34
N THR A 31 40.03 -17.73 -9.02
CA THR A 31 39.01 -18.61 -8.43
C THR A 31 38.20 -17.81 -7.43
N VAL A 32 36.89 -18.02 -7.43
CA VAL A 32 35.94 -17.45 -6.47
C VAL A 32 35.50 -18.54 -5.52
N ILE A 33 35.74 -18.32 -4.23
CA ILE A 33 35.35 -19.25 -3.16
C ILE A 33 34.52 -18.52 -2.10
N ASP A 34 33.78 -19.26 -1.32
CA ASP A 34 33.08 -18.72 -0.16
C ASP A 34 33.96 -18.68 1.10
N SER A 35 33.41 -18.27 2.24
CA SER A 35 34.10 -18.22 3.53
C SER A 35 34.46 -19.61 4.10
N LYS A 36 33.88 -20.69 3.57
CA LYS A 36 34.14 -22.08 3.95
C LYS A 36 35.19 -22.75 3.03
N GLY A 37 35.57 -22.04 1.96
CA GLY A 37 36.52 -22.56 0.96
C GLY A 37 35.85 -23.33 -0.18
N GLU A 38 34.52 -23.32 -0.26
CA GLU A 38 33.75 -23.96 -1.35
C GLU A 38 33.72 -23.07 -2.59
N ALA A 39 33.75 -23.69 -3.79
CA ALA A 39 33.73 -22.98 -5.05
C ALA A 39 32.38 -22.30 -5.29
N VAL A 40 32.37 -21.02 -5.65
CA VAL A 40 31.14 -20.28 -6.00
C VAL A 40 30.92 -20.35 -7.50
N ILE A 41 29.96 -21.18 -7.90
CA ILE A 41 29.61 -21.43 -9.31
C ILE A 41 28.72 -20.30 -9.84
N GLY A 42 29.02 -19.76 -11.02
CA GLY A 42 28.18 -18.74 -11.67
C GLY A 42 28.34 -17.34 -11.09
N ALA A 43 29.36 -17.08 -10.26
CA ALA A 43 29.66 -15.73 -9.79
C ALA A 43 30.04 -14.82 -10.95
N ASN A 44 29.47 -13.61 -10.98
CA ASN A 44 29.72 -12.64 -12.04
C ASN A 44 30.97 -11.82 -11.72
N VAL A 45 31.95 -11.86 -12.61
CA VAL A 45 33.23 -11.16 -12.50
C VAL A 45 33.31 -10.07 -13.57
N ILE A 46 33.35 -8.81 -13.17
CA ILE A 46 33.37 -7.65 -14.06
C ILE A 46 34.57 -6.78 -13.75
N VAL A 47 35.23 -6.22 -14.77
CA VAL A 47 36.21 -5.16 -14.57
C VAL A 47 35.46 -3.86 -14.30
N LYS A 48 35.80 -3.18 -13.21
CA LYS A 48 35.15 -1.92 -12.81
C LYS A 48 35.28 -0.87 -13.92
N GLY A 49 34.14 -0.45 -14.47
CA GLY A 49 34.04 0.47 -15.61
C GLY A 49 33.79 -0.18 -16.98
N GLU A 50 33.87 -1.51 -17.10
CA GLU A 50 33.45 -2.23 -18.29
C GLU A 50 32.00 -2.78 -18.13
N LYS A 51 31.30 -2.95 -19.26
CA LYS A 51 29.89 -3.43 -19.26
C LYS A 51 29.77 -4.94 -19.44
N SER A 52 30.85 -5.62 -19.79
CA SER A 52 30.88 -7.07 -20.01
C SER A 52 31.66 -7.77 -18.89
N GLY A 53 31.12 -8.88 -18.40
CA GLY A 53 31.71 -9.74 -17.38
C GLY A 53 31.79 -11.18 -17.83
N LYS A 54 32.38 -12.02 -16.98
CA LYS A 54 32.45 -13.48 -17.12
C LYS A 54 31.88 -14.12 -15.88
N ALA A 55 31.19 -15.25 -16.05
CA ALA A 55 30.72 -16.08 -14.93
C ALA A 55 31.80 -17.13 -14.59
N THR A 56 31.87 -17.51 -13.31
CA THR A 56 32.72 -18.62 -12.87
C THR A 56 32.16 -19.96 -13.28
N ASP A 57 33.04 -20.93 -13.53
CA ASP A 57 32.70 -22.31 -13.88
C ASP A 57 32.29 -23.16 -12.65
N ILE A 58 32.10 -24.46 -12.85
CA ILE A 58 31.69 -25.42 -11.78
C ILE A 58 32.73 -25.60 -10.69
N GLU A 59 33.97 -25.21 -10.93
CA GLU A 59 35.08 -25.23 -9.97
C GLU A 59 35.37 -23.85 -9.39
N GLY A 60 34.51 -22.85 -9.71
CA GLY A 60 34.65 -21.45 -9.27
C GLY A 60 35.72 -20.67 -10.02
N ASN A 61 36.30 -21.19 -11.10
CA ASN A 61 37.36 -20.53 -11.86
C ASN A 61 36.78 -19.55 -12.87
N PHE A 62 37.52 -18.49 -13.13
CA PHE A 62 37.23 -17.51 -14.19
C PHE A 62 38.47 -17.13 -14.98
N SER A 63 38.25 -16.69 -16.20
CA SER A 63 39.27 -16.16 -17.08
C SER A 63 38.71 -14.93 -17.81
N ILE A 64 39.31 -13.77 -17.58
CA ILE A 64 38.85 -12.48 -18.10
C ILE A 64 40.00 -11.64 -18.65
N GLU A 65 39.77 -10.94 -19.75
CA GLU A 65 40.74 -9.99 -20.29
C GLU A 65 40.65 -8.68 -19.56
N VAL A 66 41.76 -8.23 -18.99
CA VAL A 66 41.85 -7.03 -18.14
C VAL A 66 42.99 -6.09 -18.61
N PRO A 67 42.85 -4.79 -18.40
CA PRO A 67 43.98 -3.86 -18.53
C PRO A 67 45.05 -4.15 -17.48
N ASP A 68 46.27 -3.62 -17.63
CA ASP A 68 47.39 -3.90 -16.74
C ASP A 68 47.14 -3.59 -15.27
N LYS A 69 46.29 -2.63 -14.98
CA LYS A 69 45.89 -2.25 -13.63
C LYS A 69 44.37 -1.99 -13.59
N GLY A 70 43.71 -2.45 -12.52
CA GLY A 70 42.30 -2.22 -12.33
C GLY A 70 41.75 -2.95 -11.12
N VAL A 71 40.43 -2.92 -10.99
CA VAL A 71 39.67 -3.55 -9.92
C VAL A 71 38.63 -4.47 -10.54
N LEU A 72 38.55 -5.69 -10.06
CA LEU A 72 37.45 -6.60 -10.35
C LEU A 72 36.32 -6.33 -9.35
N LEU A 73 35.11 -6.32 -9.87
CA LEU A 73 33.88 -6.40 -9.08
C LEU A 73 33.35 -7.82 -9.24
N VAL A 74 33.33 -8.57 -8.15
CA VAL A 74 32.80 -9.93 -8.11
C VAL A 74 31.51 -9.93 -7.30
N SER A 75 30.43 -10.46 -7.87
CA SER A 75 29.12 -10.51 -7.26
C SER A 75 28.42 -11.84 -7.51
N TYR A 76 27.68 -12.32 -6.51
CA TYR A 76 26.82 -13.50 -6.62
C TYR A 76 25.59 -13.34 -5.73
N ILE A 77 24.50 -13.99 -6.10
CA ILE A 77 23.24 -13.93 -5.33
C ILE A 77 23.48 -14.59 -3.97
N GLY A 78 23.15 -13.88 -2.87
CA GLY A 78 23.38 -14.35 -1.51
C GLY A 78 24.73 -13.99 -0.92
N PHE A 79 25.61 -13.30 -1.67
CA PHE A 79 26.93 -12.87 -1.19
C PHE A 79 27.10 -11.34 -1.30
N GLN A 80 27.98 -10.80 -0.46
CA GLN A 80 28.34 -9.38 -0.55
C GLN A 80 29.26 -9.16 -1.75
N PRO A 81 28.95 -8.17 -2.63
CA PRO A 81 29.84 -7.82 -3.73
C PRO A 81 31.20 -7.42 -3.20
N GLN A 82 32.27 -7.99 -3.77
CA GLN A 82 33.65 -7.68 -3.41
C GLN A 82 34.37 -6.96 -4.54
N GLU A 83 35.12 -5.90 -4.17
CA GLU A 83 36.06 -5.22 -5.04
C GLU A 83 37.47 -5.70 -4.76
N VAL A 84 38.14 -6.29 -5.77
CA VAL A 84 39.48 -6.83 -5.64
C VAL A 84 40.42 -6.21 -6.65
N SER A 85 41.47 -5.56 -6.17
CA SER A 85 42.52 -5.00 -7.03
C SER A 85 43.47 -6.10 -7.46
N TYR A 86 43.62 -6.30 -8.77
CA TYR A 86 44.46 -7.37 -9.30
C TYR A 86 45.90 -6.94 -9.64
N GLY A 87 46.19 -5.64 -9.80
CA GLY A 87 47.53 -5.13 -10.09
C GLY A 87 48.23 -5.91 -11.21
N THR A 88 49.47 -6.35 -10.99
CA THR A 88 50.27 -7.16 -11.93
C THR A 88 50.11 -8.68 -11.76
N LYS A 89 49.24 -9.12 -10.86
CA LYS A 89 49.00 -10.55 -10.60
C LYS A 89 48.37 -11.22 -11.82
N LYS A 90 48.83 -12.46 -12.12
CA LYS A 90 48.23 -13.29 -13.18
C LYS A 90 47.11 -14.17 -12.68
N ASN A 91 47.07 -14.45 -11.38
CA ASN A 91 46.01 -15.23 -10.74
C ASN A 91 45.54 -14.53 -9.47
N VAL A 92 44.22 -14.56 -9.19
CA VAL A 92 43.57 -13.89 -8.07
C VAL A 92 42.53 -14.82 -7.45
N THR A 93 42.62 -15.06 -6.15
CA THR A 93 41.56 -15.76 -5.40
C THR A 93 40.67 -14.71 -4.73
N VAL A 94 39.37 -14.82 -4.93
CA VAL A 94 38.37 -13.92 -4.34
C VAL A 94 37.53 -14.73 -3.38
N VAL A 95 37.50 -14.29 -2.11
CA VAL A 95 36.67 -14.92 -1.07
C VAL A 95 35.41 -14.07 -0.92
N LEU A 96 34.28 -14.58 -1.33
CA LEU A 96 32.99 -13.93 -1.11
C LEU A 96 32.47 -14.22 0.29
N GLN A 97 32.05 -13.21 1.00
CA GLN A 97 31.36 -13.35 2.26
C GLN A 97 29.88 -13.52 1.98
N GLU A 98 29.26 -14.54 2.59
CA GLU A 98 27.81 -14.70 2.55
C GLU A 98 27.17 -13.38 2.98
N ASN A 99 26.26 -12.89 2.17
CA ASN A 99 25.45 -11.75 2.55
C ASN A 99 24.41 -12.22 3.57
N ASN A 100 24.84 -12.39 4.82
CA ASN A 100 23.98 -12.66 5.97
C ASN A 100 23.07 -11.47 6.32
N THR A 101 22.85 -10.54 5.39
CA THR A 101 21.61 -9.81 5.30
C THR A 101 20.54 -10.73 4.65
N SER A 102 20.37 -11.97 5.13
CA SER A 102 19.01 -12.39 5.38
C SER A 102 18.47 -11.24 6.25
N LEU A 103 17.56 -10.49 5.76
CA LEU A 103 16.69 -9.68 6.57
C LEU A 103 16.17 -10.67 7.60
N ASP A 104 16.82 -10.72 8.77
CA ASP A 104 16.29 -11.40 9.94
C ASP A 104 14.90 -10.75 10.08
N GLU A 105 13.89 -11.40 9.56
CA GLU A 105 12.53 -10.92 9.60
C GLU A 105 12.17 -10.93 11.08
N VAL A 106 12.39 -9.77 11.71
CA VAL A 106 12.18 -9.59 13.13
C VAL A 106 10.70 -9.35 13.30
N VAL A 107 10.05 -10.22 14.03
CA VAL A 107 8.65 -10.09 14.41
C VAL A 107 8.59 -9.45 15.77
N VAL A 108 7.75 -8.45 15.92
CA VAL A 108 7.44 -7.86 17.22
C VAL A 108 6.56 -8.84 18.00
N VAL A 109 7.02 -9.29 19.14
CA VAL A 109 6.32 -10.21 20.03
C VAL A 109 6.19 -9.55 21.40
N GLY A 110 4.98 -9.24 21.79
CA GLY A 110 4.73 -8.66 23.10
C GLY A 110 5.57 -7.39 23.32
N PHE A 111 6.46 -7.44 24.32
CA PHE A 111 7.32 -6.31 24.70
C PHE A 111 8.71 -6.37 24.06
N GLY A 112 8.94 -7.19 23.03
CA GLY A 112 10.27 -7.36 22.42
C GLY A 112 10.24 -7.71 20.95
N LYS A 113 11.43 -7.65 20.33
CA LYS A 113 11.66 -8.09 18.95
C LYS A 113 12.32 -9.47 18.99
N GLN A 114 11.74 -10.45 18.30
CA GLN A 114 12.31 -11.80 18.17
C GLN A 114 12.50 -12.15 16.70
N LYS A 115 13.47 -13.00 16.39
CA LYS A 115 13.61 -13.55 15.05
C LYS A 115 12.39 -14.42 14.73
N LYS A 116 11.82 -14.28 13.54
CA LYS A 116 10.63 -15.02 13.09
C LYS A 116 10.78 -16.54 13.28
N GLU A 117 11.98 -17.06 13.05
CA GLU A 117 12.32 -18.48 13.21
C GLU A 117 12.24 -18.98 14.65
N SER A 118 12.37 -18.09 15.65
CA SER A 118 12.34 -18.45 17.08
C SER A 118 10.97 -18.24 17.74
N VAL A 119 9.96 -17.82 16.97
CA VAL A 119 8.63 -17.57 17.51
C VAL A 119 7.79 -18.85 17.48
N ILE A 120 7.48 -19.37 18.67
CA ILE A 120 6.70 -20.62 18.86
C ILE A 120 5.17 -20.42 18.69
N GLY A 121 4.71 -19.20 18.48
CA GLY A 121 3.28 -18.89 18.34
C GLY A 121 2.83 -18.67 16.89
N ALA A 122 1.52 -18.78 16.60
CA ALA A 122 0.95 -18.40 15.29
C ALA A 122 0.92 -16.87 15.13
N ILE A 123 2.10 -16.28 14.90
CA ILE A 123 2.27 -14.87 14.62
C ILE A 123 2.40 -14.71 13.11
N GLN A 124 1.60 -13.83 12.56
CA GLN A 124 1.74 -13.42 11.16
C GLN A 124 2.18 -11.97 11.09
N SER A 125 3.33 -11.75 10.47
CA SER A 125 3.81 -10.42 10.13
C SER A 125 3.51 -10.13 8.66
N VAL A 126 3.01 -8.93 8.39
CA VAL A 126 2.72 -8.40 7.04
C VAL A 126 3.39 -7.04 6.93
N LYS A 127 4.16 -6.83 5.87
CA LYS A 127 4.75 -5.52 5.61
C LYS A 127 3.69 -4.53 5.16
N ALA A 128 3.76 -3.30 5.63
CA ALA A 128 2.81 -2.26 5.22
C ALA A 128 2.79 -2.04 3.69
N SER A 129 3.90 -2.31 3.00
CA SER A 129 3.98 -2.22 1.54
C SER A 129 3.02 -3.19 0.82
N GLU A 130 2.68 -4.32 1.43
CA GLU A 130 1.78 -5.33 0.88
C GLU A 130 0.31 -4.93 1.05
N LEU A 131 0.03 -4.02 1.98
CA LEU A 131 -1.31 -3.51 2.26
C LEU A 131 -1.63 -2.19 1.54
N ARG A 132 -0.72 -1.69 0.71
CA ARG A 132 -0.94 -0.46 -0.04
C ARG A 132 -1.99 -0.65 -1.12
N VAL A 133 -3.15 -0.07 -0.89
CA VAL A 133 -4.25 0.09 -1.87
C VAL A 133 -4.78 1.52 -1.77
N PRO A 134 -5.32 2.06 -2.85
CA PRO A 134 -5.95 3.38 -2.85
C PRO A 134 -7.28 3.31 -2.10
N THR A 135 -7.22 3.32 -0.78
CA THR A 135 -8.39 3.35 0.12
C THR A 135 -8.17 4.43 1.18
N THR A 136 -9.24 4.99 1.67
CA THR A 136 -9.21 6.01 2.71
C THR A 136 -8.77 5.42 4.04
N ASN A 137 -9.37 4.30 4.42
CA ASN A 137 -9.14 3.67 5.71
C ASN A 137 -8.27 2.42 5.59
N LEU A 138 -7.26 2.34 6.44
CA LEU A 138 -6.30 1.25 6.44
C LEU A 138 -6.97 -0.10 6.73
N THR A 139 -7.97 -0.16 7.61
CA THR A 139 -8.68 -1.39 7.95
C THR A 139 -9.38 -2.06 6.77
N ASN A 140 -9.74 -1.31 5.74
CA ASN A 140 -10.33 -1.86 4.50
C ASN A 140 -9.33 -2.73 3.73
N THR A 141 -8.02 -2.54 3.95
CA THR A 141 -6.98 -3.31 3.28
C THR A 141 -6.74 -4.68 3.89
N PHE A 142 -7.29 -4.96 5.06
CA PHE A 142 -7.03 -6.21 5.79
C PHE A 142 -7.76 -7.42 5.18
N ALA A 143 -8.91 -7.16 4.53
CA ALA A 143 -9.70 -8.21 3.90
C ALA A 143 -8.90 -8.99 2.86
N GLY A 144 -8.78 -10.32 3.06
CA GLY A 144 -8.08 -11.21 2.14
C GLY A 144 -6.54 -11.07 2.10
N ARG A 145 -5.95 -10.11 2.84
CA ARG A 145 -4.50 -9.87 2.83
C ARG A 145 -3.81 -10.34 4.11
N ILE A 146 -4.50 -10.33 5.22
CA ILE A 146 -3.97 -10.82 6.49
C ILE A 146 -4.66 -12.14 6.82
N ALA A 147 -3.95 -13.25 6.72
CA ALA A 147 -4.52 -14.56 6.99
C ALA A 147 -5.02 -14.66 8.44
N GLY A 148 -6.26 -15.11 8.60
CA GLY A 148 -6.95 -15.24 9.90
C GLY A 148 -7.55 -13.94 10.43
N VAL A 149 -7.55 -12.86 9.63
CA VAL A 149 -8.31 -11.65 9.90
C VAL A 149 -9.55 -11.63 9.01
N ILE A 150 -10.70 -11.47 9.62
CA ILE A 150 -11.98 -11.25 8.96
C ILE A 150 -12.24 -9.75 9.04
N SER A 151 -12.38 -9.09 7.91
CA SER A 151 -12.63 -7.65 7.82
C SER A 151 -13.91 -7.42 7.01
N VAL A 152 -14.81 -6.61 7.55
CA VAL A 152 -16.10 -6.28 6.94
C VAL A 152 -16.32 -4.78 6.95
N GLN A 153 -16.40 -4.21 5.77
CA GLN A 153 -16.81 -2.83 5.55
C GLN A 153 -18.36 -2.80 5.49
N LYS A 154 -18.99 -2.06 6.39
CA LYS A 154 -20.46 -1.97 6.47
C LYS A 154 -21.04 -0.92 5.56
N THR A 155 -20.31 0.14 5.33
CA THR A 155 -20.73 1.27 4.49
C THR A 155 -19.54 1.79 3.71
N GLY A 156 -19.82 2.40 2.55
CA GLY A 156 -18.83 3.15 1.78
C GLY A 156 -18.93 4.67 2.00
N GLU A 157 -19.66 5.11 3.03
CA GLU A 157 -19.82 6.52 3.35
C GLU A 157 -18.48 7.13 3.78
N PRO A 158 -18.02 8.20 3.11
CA PRO A 158 -16.78 8.87 3.46
C PRO A 158 -16.77 9.32 4.93
N GLY A 159 -15.68 8.97 5.64
CA GLY A 159 -15.54 9.21 7.08
C GLY A 159 -16.13 8.12 7.97
N ALA A 160 -17.00 7.25 7.45
CA ALA A 160 -17.59 6.09 8.15
C ALA A 160 -17.29 4.76 7.44
N ASP A 161 -16.48 4.78 6.40
CA ASP A 161 -16.14 3.66 5.52
C ASP A 161 -15.07 2.71 6.07
N GLY A 162 -14.62 2.90 7.32
CA GLY A 162 -13.70 2.00 7.99
C GLY A 162 -14.29 0.60 8.22
N ALA A 163 -13.48 -0.44 7.96
CA ALA A 163 -13.90 -1.80 8.19
C ALA A 163 -13.74 -2.22 9.66
N ASN A 164 -14.73 -2.93 10.16
CA ASN A 164 -14.59 -3.70 11.40
C ASN A 164 -13.80 -4.97 11.10
N PHE A 165 -12.90 -5.35 11.97
CA PHE A 165 -12.13 -6.57 11.78
C PHE A 165 -12.05 -7.41 13.06
N TRP A 166 -11.92 -8.71 12.88
CA TRP A 166 -11.79 -9.70 13.95
C TRP A 166 -10.68 -10.69 13.60
N ILE A 167 -9.97 -11.15 14.63
CA ILE A 167 -8.93 -12.16 14.48
C ILE A 167 -9.54 -13.52 14.81
N ARG A 168 -9.58 -14.43 13.81
CA ARG A 168 -10.22 -15.75 13.88
C ARG A 168 -11.71 -15.72 14.25
N GLY A 169 -12.38 -14.58 14.08
CA GLY A 169 -13.78 -14.38 14.42
C GLY A 169 -13.99 -13.83 15.82
N VAL A 170 -15.25 -13.79 16.23
CA VAL A 170 -15.65 -13.34 17.56
C VAL A 170 -15.57 -14.50 18.53
N SER A 171 -14.66 -14.43 19.51
CA SER A 171 -14.42 -15.51 20.48
C SER A 171 -15.06 -15.25 21.85
N THR A 172 -15.62 -14.05 22.09
CA THR A 172 -16.24 -13.67 23.35
C THR A 172 -17.74 -13.43 23.19
N PHE A 173 -18.53 -13.77 24.23
CA PHE A 173 -19.95 -13.44 24.27
C PHE A 173 -20.26 -11.99 24.62
N ALA A 174 -19.22 -11.16 24.82
CA ALA A 174 -19.39 -9.74 25.06
C ALA A 174 -20.02 -9.06 23.84
N SER A 175 -20.64 -7.90 24.03
CA SER A 175 -21.22 -7.10 22.97
C SER A 175 -20.43 -5.79 22.76
N GLY A 176 -20.56 -5.22 21.55
CA GLY A 176 -19.93 -3.94 21.22
C GLY A 176 -18.41 -4.02 21.09
N SER A 177 -17.73 -3.00 21.60
CA SER A 177 -16.27 -2.85 21.49
C SER A 177 -15.46 -3.95 22.18
N ALA A 178 -16.07 -4.67 23.13
CA ALA A 178 -15.41 -5.80 23.81
C ALA A 178 -15.18 -7.02 22.92
N GLN A 179 -15.77 -7.06 21.72
CA GLN A 179 -15.52 -8.08 20.70
C GLN A 179 -14.32 -7.77 19.79
N ASN A 180 -13.82 -6.55 19.84
CA ASN A 180 -12.73 -6.12 18.97
C ASN A 180 -11.39 -6.71 19.40
N ALA A 181 -10.49 -6.91 18.45
CA ALA A 181 -9.10 -7.24 18.73
C ALA A 181 -8.42 -6.07 19.48
N LEU A 182 -7.48 -6.38 20.35
CA LEU A 182 -6.63 -5.37 20.97
C LEU A 182 -5.66 -4.80 19.92
N ILE A 183 -5.64 -3.48 19.77
CA ILE A 183 -4.74 -2.78 18.86
C ILE A 183 -3.66 -2.10 19.68
N LEU A 184 -2.40 -2.34 19.33
CA LEU A 184 -1.24 -1.70 19.93
C LEU A 184 -0.42 -1.02 18.83
N ILE A 185 -0.27 0.30 18.93
CA ILE A 185 0.60 1.09 18.05
C ILE A 185 1.86 1.42 18.85
N ASP A 186 2.99 0.88 18.42
CA ASP A 186 4.30 0.99 19.11
C ASP A 186 4.22 0.65 20.61
N GLY A 187 3.42 -0.37 20.93
CA GLY A 187 3.21 -0.86 22.30
C GLY A 187 2.15 -0.08 23.11
N THR A 188 1.58 0.98 22.57
CA THR A 188 0.52 1.77 23.21
C THR A 188 -0.84 1.30 22.71
N GLU A 189 -1.78 1.05 23.65
CA GLU A 189 -3.14 0.70 23.29
C GLU A 189 -3.84 1.84 22.57
N SER A 190 -4.47 1.51 21.46
CA SER A 190 -5.06 2.44 20.51
C SER A 190 -6.40 1.95 20.00
N SER A 191 -7.21 2.86 19.49
CA SER A 191 -8.51 2.55 18.89
C SER A 191 -8.40 2.21 17.40
N THR A 192 -9.48 1.67 16.83
CA THR A 192 -9.61 1.51 15.37
C THR A 192 -9.57 2.87 14.65
N TYR A 193 -10.06 3.92 15.30
CA TYR A 193 -9.98 5.28 14.78
C TYR A 193 -8.52 5.74 14.63
N ASP A 194 -7.72 5.55 15.69
CA ASP A 194 -6.29 5.91 15.67
C ASP A 194 -5.53 5.12 14.60
N LEU A 195 -5.87 3.83 14.44
CA LEU A 195 -5.30 2.99 13.40
C LEU A 195 -5.64 3.51 11.99
N ASN A 196 -6.89 3.91 11.76
CA ASN A 196 -7.32 4.45 10.47
C ASN A 196 -6.76 5.85 10.18
N ALA A 197 -6.41 6.60 11.23
CA ALA A 197 -5.77 7.91 11.08
C ALA A 197 -4.30 7.81 10.65
N LEU A 198 -3.66 6.62 10.79
CA LEU A 198 -2.29 6.41 10.36
C LEU A 198 -2.20 6.29 8.84
N ALA A 199 -1.32 7.10 8.25
CA ALA A 199 -0.97 6.90 6.85
C ALA A 199 -0.21 5.58 6.68
N PRO A 200 -0.53 4.74 5.66
CA PRO A 200 0.18 3.49 5.40
C PRO A 200 1.71 3.67 5.25
N GLU A 201 2.13 4.86 4.80
CA GLU A 201 3.54 5.22 4.64
C GLU A 201 4.29 5.35 5.95
N THR A 202 3.61 5.60 7.08
CA THR A 202 4.23 5.69 8.41
C THR A 202 4.44 4.34 9.06
N ILE A 203 3.79 3.29 8.55
CA ILE A 203 3.81 1.96 9.13
C ILE A 203 4.94 1.13 8.51
N GLU A 204 5.69 0.43 9.34
CA GLU A 204 6.71 -0.53 8.94
C GLU A 204 6.08 -1.91 8.72
N SER A 205 5.37 -2.40 9.73
CA SER A 205 4.78 -3.75 9.71
C SER A 205 3.58 -3.89 10.64
N PHE A 206 2.78 -4.90 10.33
CA PHE A 206 1.71 -5.42 11.18
C PHE A 206 2.08 -6.81 11.65
N SER A 207 1.90 -7.08 12.94
CA SER A 207 2.02 -8.42 13.51
C SER A 207 0.71 -8.80 14.18
N VAL A 208 0.12 -9.93 13.75
CA VAL A 208 -1.15 -10.41 14.28
C VAL A 208 -0.89 -11.62 15.17
N LEU A 209 -1.19 -11.47 16.46
CA LEU A 209 -1.13 -12.53 17.45
C LEU A 209 -2.47 -13.24 17.50
N LYS A 210 -2.49 -14.52 17.10
CA LYS A 210 -3.72 -15.28 16.92
C LYS A 210 -3.95 -16.32 17.99
N ASP A 211 -2.91 -16.76 18.69
CA ASP A 211 -2.96 -17.86 19.63
C ASP A 211 -2.95 -17.37 21.06
N ALA A 212 -3.56 -18.16 21.96
CA ALA A 212 -3.58 -17.89 23.37
C ALA A 212 -2.17 -17.77 23.99
N THR A 213 -1.20 -18.54 23.50
CA THR A 213 0.21 -18.45 23.91
C THR A 213 0.83 -17.10 23.55
N ALA A 214 0.55 -16.60 22.35
CA ALA A 214 1.04 -15.31 21.90
C ALA A 214 0.32 -14.13 22.57
N THR A 215 -0.98 -14.29 22.88
CA THR A 215 -1.80 -13.24 23.51
C THR A 215 -1.77 -13.27 25.03
N ALA A 216 -1.20 -14.31 25.67
CA ALA A 216 -1.16 -14.48 27.13
C ALA A 216 -0.52 -13.27 27.85
N LEU A 217 0.42 -12.58 27.22
CA LEU A 217 1.05 -11.38 27.75
C LEU A 217 0.10 -10.20 27.96
N TYR A 218 -1.07 -10.22 27.26
CA TYR A 218 -2.07 -9.16 27.29
C TYR A 218 -3.30 -9.51 28.12
N GLY A 219 -3.28 -10.69 28.78
CA GLY A 219 -4.35 -11.16 29.66
C GLY A 219 -5.70 -11.24 28.93
N SER A 220 -6.78 -10.92 29.65
CA SER A 220 -8.15 -10.95 29.11
C SER A 220 -8.37 -10.00 27.91
N ARG A 221 -7.61 -8.93 27.82
CA ARG A 221 -7.69 -7.96 26.69
C ARG A 221 -7.21 -8.56 25.37
N GLY A 222 -6.31 -9.55 25.42
CA GLY A 222 -5.85 -10.29 24.26
C GLY A 222 -6.75 -11.42 23.80
N ALA A 223 -7.90 -11.66 24.48
CA ALA A 223 -8.77 -12.82 24.22
C ALA A 223 -9.31 -12.89 22.77
N ASN A 224 -9.56 -11.74 22.14
CA ASN A 224 -10.01 -11.65 20.75
C ASN A 224 -8.85 -11.49 19.74
N GLY A 225 -7.60 -11.77 20.17
CA GLY A 225 -6.39 -11.55 19.39
C GLY A 225 -5.83 -10.15 19.57
N VAL A 226 -4.58 -9.97 19.12
CA VAL A 226 -3.86 -8.71 19.24
C VAL A 226 -3.28 -8.32 17.88
N LEU A 227 -3.50 -7.08 17.48
CA LEU A 227 -2.86 -6.45 16.34
C LEU A 227 -1.77 -5.51 16.82
N LEU A 228 -0.51 -5.86 16.53
CA LEU A 228 0.65 -5.01 16.80
C LEU A 228 0.96 -4.22 15.52
N VAL A 229 1.00 -2.92 15.63
CA VAL A 229 1.40 -2.00 14.57
C VAL A 229 2.73 -1.40 14.95
N THR A 230 3.72 -1.55 14.08
CA THR A 230 5.03 -0.94 14.27
C THR A 230 5.18 0.19 13.27
N THR A 231 5.47 1.39 13.74
CA THR A 231 5.73 2.53 12.88
C THR A 231 7.18 2.57 12.43
N LYS A 232 7.44 3.28 11.33
CA LYS A 232 8.79 3.46 10.81
C LYS A 232 9.60 4.34 11.73
N SER A 233 10.85 3.95 11.94
CA SER A 233 11.86 4.77 12.59
C SER A 233 12.93 5.21 11.59
N GLY A 234 13.76 6.16 11.97
CA GLY A 234 14.98 6.49 11.26
C GLY A 234 15.99 5.34 11.33
N ARG A 235 17.09 5.48 10.63
CA ARG A 235 18.24 4.56 10.74
C ARG A 235 19.50 5.37 10.97
N MET A 236 20.30 4.97 11.95
CA MET A 236 21.58 5.60 12.24
C MET A 236 22.51 5.53 11.01
N ASN A 237 23.34 6.54 10.84
CA ASN A 237 24.29 6.68 9.74
C ASN A 237 23.66 6.65 8.33
N GLN A 238 22.39 6.98 8.20
CA GLN A 238 21.69 7.05 6.91
C GLN A 238 21.51 8.50 6.46
N LYS A 239 21.82 8.76 5.19
CA LYS A 239 21.51 10.06 4.57
C LYS A 239 19.99 10.30 4.59
N PRO A 240 19.56 11.57 4.70
CA PRO A 240 18.15 11.91 4.62
C PRO A 240 17.50 11.36 3.33
N THR A 241 16.39 10.65 3.51
CA THR A 241 15.56 10.13 2.42
C THR A 241 14.21 10.80 2.51
N ILE A 242 13.77 11.42 1.42
CA ILE A 242 12.47 12.10 1.32
C ILE A 242 11.60 11.28 0.41
N ASN A 243 10.41 10.93 0.89
CA ASN A 243 9.38 10.29 0.08
C ASN A 243 8.14 11.20 0.05
N VAL A 244 7.62 11.39 -1.14
CA VAL A 244 6.39 12.17 -1.37
C VAL A 244 5.41 11.29 -2.12
N ARG A 245 4.17 11.25 -1.65
CA ARG A 245 3.07 10.57 -2.30
C ARG A 245 1.90 11.54 -2.44
N VAL A 246 1.32 11.60 -3.62
CA VAL A 246 0.12 12.38 -3.91
C VAL A 246 -0.85 11.45 -4.62
N GLU A 247 -2.09 11.43 -4.16
CA GLU A 247 -3.15 10.60 -4.71
C GLU A 247 -4.37 11.44 -5.01
N GLY A 248 -4.98 11.19 -6.18
CA GLY A 248 -6.32 11.58 -6.52
C GLY A 248 -7.19 10.33 -6.64
N ARG A 249 -8.34 10.33 -5.99
CA ARG A 249 -9.30 9.23 -6.02
C ARG A 249 -10.65 9.75 -6.49
N MET A 250 -11.34 8.93 -7.25
CA MET A 250 -12.70 9.18 -7.70
C MET A 250 -13.59 8.10 -7.09
N SER A 251 -14.62 8.51 -6.38
CA SER A 251 -15.58 7.61 -5.74
C SER A 251 -16.96 7.80 -6.33
N MET A 252 -17.65 6.69 -6.59
CA MET A 252 -19.01 6.65 -7.09
C MET A 252 -19.80 5.54 -6.40
N PRO A 253 -21.12 5.64 -6.29
CA PRO A 253 -21.95 4.54 -5.82
C PRO A 253 -21.75 3.31 -6.71
N THR A 254 -21.60 2.14 -6.12
CA THR A 254 -21.47 0.88 -6.88
C THR A 254 -22.82 0.38 -7.38
N GLN A 255 -23.89 0.75 -6.69
CA GLN A 255 -25.26 0.40 -7.04
C GLN A 255 -26.18 1.49 -6.50
N ILE A 256 -27.08 1.97 -7.34
CA ILE A 256 -28.19 2.83 -6.95
C ILE A 256 -29.46 1.99 -7.12
N PRO A 257 -30.32 1.87 -6.08
CA PRO A 257 -31.59 1.19 -6.24
C PRO A 257 -32.49 1.92 -7.22
N GLU A 258 -33.06 1.22 -8.18
CA GLU A 258 -34.10 1.77 -9.02
C GLU A 258 -35.39 1.86 -8.20
N LEU A 259 -35.86 3.07 -7.99
CA LEU A 259 -37.12 3.34 -7.31
C LEU A 259 -38.21 3.59 -8.33
N ALA A 260 -39.44 3.23 -7.97
CA ALA A 260 -40.61 3.60 -8.78
C ALA A 260 -40.76 5.13 -8.76
N ASP A 261 -41.04 5.71 -9.92
CA ASP A 261 -41.41 7.12 -10.00
C ASP A 261 -42.75 7.42 -9.29
N GLY A 262 -43.02 8.67 -8.98
CA GLY A 262 -44.20 9.06 -8.23
C GLY A 262 -45.52 8.60 -8.86
N VAL A 263 -45.59 8.60 -10.18
CA VAL A 263 -46.80 8.16 -10.92
C VAL A 263 -47.02 6.67 -10.78
N THR A 264 -45.96 5.87 -10.96
CA THR A 264 -46.00 4.41 -10.79
C THR A 264 -46.36 4.06 -9.36
N TYR A 265 -45.72 4.74 -8.36
CA TYR A 265 -46.04 4.56 -6.96
C TYR A 265 -47.51 4.79 -6.63
N MET A 266 -48.08 5.94 -7.09
CA MET A 266 -49.48 6.29 -6.83
C MET A 266 -50.45 5.27 -7.43
N LYS A 267 -50.19 4.81 -8.67
CA LYS A 267 -51.02 3.79 -9.34
C LYS A 267 -50.95 2.45 -8.61
N MET A 268 -49.77 1.97 -8.32
CA MET A 268 -49.59 0.70 -7.60
C MET A 268 -50.17 0.74 -6.20
N PHE A 269 -50.08 1.87 -5.50
CA PHE A 269 -50.67 2.02 -4.17
C PHE A 269 -52.20 1.97 -4.21
N ASN A 270 -52.82 2.67 -5.18
CA ASN A 270 -54.25 2.60 -5.37
C ASN A 270 -54.72 1.18 -5.75
N GLU A 271 -54.01 0.49 -6.62
CA GLU A 271 -54.25 -0.90 -6.98
C GLU A 271 -54.19 -1.83 -5.76
N ALA A 272 -53.19 -1.64 -4.88
CA ALA A 272 -53.04 -2.40 -3.67
C ALA A 272 -54.20 -2.16 -2.67
N ILE A 273 -54.73 -0.93 -2.61
CA ILE A 273 -55.92 -0.63 -1.80
C ILE A 273 -57.14 -1.35 -2.37
N GLU A 274 -57.41 -1.26 -3.65
CA GLU A 274 -58.55 -1.92 -4.31
C GLU A 274 -58.47 -3.44 -4.18
N ALA A 275 -57.27 -4.02 -4.37
CA ALA A 275 -57.06 -5.47 -4.24
C ALA A 275 -57.30 -5.99 -2.79
N ARG A 276 -56.98 -5.16 -1.79
CA ARG A 276 -57.14 -5.51 -0.38
C ARG A 276 -58.57 -5.28 0.11
N THR A 277 -59.22 -4.21 -0.35
CA THR A 277 -60.55 -3.78 0.05
C THR A 277 -61.31 -3.28 -1.19
N PRO A 278 -62.00 -4.21 -1.91
CA PRO A 278 -62.72 -3.85 -3.13
C PRO A 278 -63.75 -2.75 -2.87
N GLY A 279 -63.77 -1.74 -3.70
CA GLY A 279 -64.64 -0.57 -3.59
C GLY A 279 -64.19 0.51 -2.61
N ALA A 280 -62.97 0.38 -2.03
CA ALA A 280 -62.39 1.45 -1.22
C ALA A 280 -62.00 2.66 -2.08
N ASN A 281 -62.12 3.85 -1.47
CA ASN A 281 -61.63 5.04 -2.13
C ASN A 281 -60.11 5.00 -2.37
N PRO A 282 -59.64 5.36 -3.56
CA PRO A 282 -58.22 5.43 -3.82
C PRO A 282 -57.55 6.51 -2.94
N GLN A 283 -56.33 6.25 -2.52
CA GLN A 283 -55.51 7.22 -1.75
C GLN A 283 -55.13 8.42 -2.61
N PHE A 284 -54.83 8.19 -3.87
CA PHE A 284 -54.44 9.21 -4.83
C PHE A 284 -55.51 9.36 -5.86
N THR A 285 -56.00 10.60 -6.07
CA THR A 285 -57.04 10.90 -7.04
C THR A 285 -56.46 10.90 -8.47
N ASP A 286 -57.34 10.70 -9.47
CA ASP A 286 -56.95 10.78 -10.88
C ASP A 286 -56.36 12.16 -11.24
N ASP A 287 -56.86 13.24 -10.61
CA ASP A 287 -56.31 14.58 -10.84
C ASP A 287 -54.90 14.73 -10.29
N GLN A 288 -54.60 14.11 -9.13
CA GLN A 288 -53.25 14.08 -8.59
C GLN A 288 -52.30 13.31 -9.50
N ILE A 289 -52.70 12.13 -9.96
CA ILE A 289 -51.91 11.31 -10.87
C ILE A 289 -51.68 12.05 -12.19
N GLN A 290 -52.73 12.61 -12.77
CA GLN A 290 -52.62 13.33 -14.04
C GLN A 290 -51.83 14.63 -13.89
N GLY A 291 -51.99 15.37 -12.78
CA GLY A 291 -51.21 16.56 -12.47
C GLY A 291 -49.73 16.28 -12.34
N THR A 292 -49.36 15.11 -11.79
CA THR A 292 -47.97 14.66 -11.69
C THR A 292 -47.40 14.26 -13.07
N ILE A 293 -48.17 13.57 -13.90
CA ILE A 293 -47.77 13.20 -15.26
C ILE A 293 -47.51 14.46 -16.11
N GLU A 294 -48.39 15.46 -16.00
CA GLU A 294 -48.31 16.73 -16.76
C GLU A 294 -47.32 17.73 -16.14
N ASN A 295 -46.77 17.43 -14.94
CA ASN A 295 -45.90 18.32 -14.18
C ASN A 295 -46.51 19.75 -14.04
N ARG A 296 -47.82 19.84 -13.74
CA ARG A 296 -48.59 21.11 -13.70
C ARG A 296 -47.99 22.09 -12.68
N ASN A 297 -47.62 21.58 -11.53
CA ASN A 297 -46.98 22.36 -10.47
C ASN A 297 -46.10 21.43 -9.61
N PRO A 298 -44.80 21.59 -9.64
CA PRO A 298 -43.88 20.68 -8.94
C PRO A 298 -44.01 20.69 -7.40
N TYR A 299 -44.65 21.73 -6.83
CA TYR A 299 -44.92 21.79 -5.38
C TYR A 299 -46.21 21.10 -4.99
N LEU A 300 -47.19 21.04 -5.84
CA LEU A 300 -48.49 20.37 -5.58
C LEU A 300 -48.51 18.93 -6.11
N TYR A 301 -47.79 18.67 -7.18
CA TYR A 301 -47.69 17.38 -7.86
C TYR A 301 -46.24 16.95 -8.02
N PRO A 302 -45.51 16.68 -6.91
CA PRO A 302 -44.09 16.38 -6.96
C PRO A 302 -43.85 15.00 -7.59
N ASN A 303 -42.84 14.93 -8.45
CA ASN A 303 -42.28 13.68 -8.96
C ASN A 303 -40.73 13.75 -8.81
N ASN A 304 -40.27 13.70 -7.58
CA ASN A 304 -38.86 13.91 -7.25
C ASN A 304 -38.12 12.58 -7.26
N ASP A 305 -37.00 12.54 -7.95
CA ASP A 305 -35.99 11.54 -7.71
C ASP A 305 -35.11 11.99 -6.54
N TRP A 306 -35.32 11.36 -5.39
CA TRP A 306 -34.59 11.72 -4.17
C TRP A 306 -33.11 11.33 -4.23
N TYR A 307 -32.75 10.33 -5.05
CA TYR A 307 -31.35 9.97 -5.24
C TYR A 307 -30.60 11.09 -5.98
N ASP A 308 -31.14 11.57 -7.08
CA ASP A 308 -30.54 12.67 -7.85
C ASP A 308 -30.48 13.98 -7.07
N ILE A 309 -31.43 14.18 -6.15
CA ILE A 309 -31.48 15.38 -5.33
C ILE A 309 -30.48 15.33 -4.18
N ILE A 310 -30.29 14.15 -3.57
CA ILE A 310 -29.50 14.01 -2.34
C ILE A 310 -28.07 13.58 -2.62
N PHE A 311 -27.84 12.76 -3.64
CA PHE A 311 -26.53 12.18 -3.88
C PHE A 311 -25.87 12.74 -5.13
N LYS A 312 -24.54 12.78 -5.07
CA LYS A 312 -23.68 13.04 -6.23
C LYS A 312 -23.34 11.74 -6.91
N ASP A 313 -23.29 11.72 -8.23
CA ASP A 313 -22.85 10.55 -8.99
C ASP A 313 -21.37 10.24 -8.74
N VAL A 314 -20.58 11.28 -8.55
CA VAL A 314 -19.11 11.16 -8.42
C VAL A 314 -18.58 12.19 -7.44
N THR A 315 -17.60 11.77 -6.62
CA THR A 315 -16.81 12.67 -5.77
C THR A 315 -15.33 12.48 -6.02
N PHE A 316 -14.54 13.53 -5.75
CA PHE A 316 -13.09 13.54 -5.90
C PHE A 316 -12.43 13.69 -4.54
N ASN A 317 -11.62 12.72 -4.18
CA ASN A 317 -10.88 12.68 -2.92
C ASN A 317 -9.39 12.89 -3.20
N GLN A 318 -8.69 13.53 -2.29
CA GLN A 318 -7.28 13.85 -2.44
C GLN A 318 -6.52 13.44 -1.19
N ALA A 319 -5.36 12.85 -1.38
CA ALA A 319 -4.45 12.55 -0.29
C ALA A 319 -3.03 12.95 -0.66
N ALA A 320 -2.29 13.48 0.30
CA ALA A 320 -0.87 13.77 0.15
C ALA A 320 -0.14 13.35 1.41
N ASN A 321 1.00 12.70 1.24
CA ASN A 321 1.89 12.33 2.33
C ASN A 321 3.32 12.72 1.97
N ILE A 322 4.01 13.33 2.90
CA ILE A 322 5.44 13.57 2.81
C ILE A 322 6.09 12.97 4.05
N ASN A 323 7.13 12.18 3.87
CA ASN A 323 7.92 11.69 4.98
C ASN A 323 9.42 11.85 4.73
N VAL A 324 10.14 12.11 5.80
CA VAL A 324 11.58 12.30 5.82
C VAL A 324 12.17 11.39 6.87
N SER A 325 13.11 10.56 6.50
CA SER A 325 13.83 9.67 7.41
C SER A 325 15.32 9.81 7.24
N GLY A 326 16.07 9.64 8.32
CA GLY A 326 17.52 9.70 8.28
C GLY A 326 18.13 9.51 9.65
N GLY A 327 19.44 9.64 9.75
CA GLY A 327 20.12 9.60 11.05
C GLY A 327 21.60 9.87 10.96
N SER A 328 22.13 10.40 12.05
CA SER A 328 23.55 10.57 12.33
C SER A 328 24.10 9.38 13.12
N LYS A 329 25.31 9.50 13.65
CA LYS A 329 25.91 8.47 14.54
C LYS A 329 25.13 8.28 15.85
N ASN A 330 24.49 9.34 16.36
CA ASN A 330 23.91 9.36 17.71
C ASN A 330 22.40 9.62 17.70
N MET A 331 21.79 9.88 16.55
CA MET A 331 20.38 10.22 16.46
C MET A 331 19.82 9.72 15.13
N ASP A 332 18.66 9.12 15.17
CA ASP A 332 17.84 8.81 14.03
C ASP A 332 16.49 9.54 14.13
N TYR A 333 15.86 9.78 13.01
CA TYR A 333 14.59 10.48 12.95
C TYR A 333 13.72 9.98 11.80
N PHE A 334 12.43 10.00 12.06
CA PHE A 334 11.37 9.84 11.06
C PHE A 334 10.29 10.90 11.31
N VAL A 335 9.98 11.68 10.32
CA VAL A 335 8.94 12.73 10.37
C VAL A 335 8.01 12.49 9.19
N SER A 336 6.71 12.51 9.45
CA SER A 336 5.68 12.37 8.41
C SER A 336 4.61 13.44 8.59
N ALA A 337 4.15 13.98 7.47
CA ALA A 337 2.98 14.84 7.40
C ALA A 337 2.01 14.28 6.36
N THR A 338 0.73 14.22 6.73
CA THR A 338 -0.32 13.67 5.89
C THR A 338 -1.47 14.66 5.78
N PHE A 339 -1.96 14.84 4.58
CA PHE A 339 -3.17 15.60 4.28
C PHE A 339 -4.15 14.68 3.56
N ASN A 340 -5.37 14.59 4.06
CA ASN A 340 -6.47 13.86 3.44
C ASN A 340 -7.68 14.80 3.33
N ASN A 341 -8.31 14.79 2.16
CA ASN A 341 -9.57 15.46 1.90
C ASN A 341 -10.51 14.47 1.21
N ASP A 342 -11.50 14.01 1.97
CA ASP A 342 -12.49 13.05 1.51
C ASP A 342 -13.86 13.76 1.43
N MET A 343 -14.40 13.85 0.22
CA MET A 343 -15.71 14.46 -0.03
C MET A 343 -16.81 13.42 0.03
N GLY A 344 -17.87 13.73 0.77
CA GLY A 344 -19.08 12.93 0.84
C GLY A 344 -19.85 12.90 -0.48
N LEU A 345 -20.59 11.80 -0.67
CA LEU A 345 -21.53 11.67 -1.80
C LEU A 345 -22.81 12.48 -1.62
N VAL A 346 -23.12 12.94 -0.42
CA VAL A 346 -24.30 13.77 -0.18
C VAL A 346 -24.09 15.15 -0.79
N GLN A 347 -25.09 15.61 -1.55
CA GLN A 347 -25.10 16.97 -2.09
C GLN A 347 -25.36 17.98 -0.97
N GLU A 348 -24.55 19.02 -0.91
CA GLU A 348 -24.90 20.19 -0.12
C GLU A 348 -26.02 20.95 -0.83
N PRO A 349 -27.08 21.39 -0.12
CA PRO A 349 -28.12 22.22 -0.72
C PRO A 349 -27.49 23.44 -1.37
N LYS A 350 -27.77 23.68 -2.63
CA LYS A 350 -27.25 24.85 -3.37
C LYS A 350 -27.61 26.18 -2.71
N GLU A 351 -28.71 26.19 -1.98
CA GLU A 351 -29.12 27.29 -1.10
C GLU A 351 -29.39 26.72 0.29
N ASN A 352 -28.70 27.22 1.29
CA ASN A 352 -29.02 26.89 2.67
C ASN A 352 -30.26 27.70 3.09
N PRO A 353 -31.48 27.13 3.11
CA PRO A 353 -32.70 27.86 3.44
C PRO A 353 -32.63 28.41 4.88
N LEU A 354 -31.78 27.88 5.75
CA LEU A 354 -31.58 28.38 7.10
C LEU A 354 -30.71 29.65 7.14
N LYS A 355 -29.90 29.89 6.12
CA LYS A 355 -29.06 31.10 6.07
C LYS A 355 -29.89 32.39 5.97
N ASN A 356 -31.04 32.30 5.35
CA ASN A 356 -32.00 33.43 5.22
C ASN A 356 -32.88 33.57 6.46
N ILE A 357 -32.99 32.57 7.35
CA ILE A 357 -33.78 32.61 8.57
C ILE A 357 -32.96 33.20 9.73
N ILE A 358 -31.64 33.08 9.70
CA ILE A 358 -30.76 33.57 10.75
C ILE A 358 -30.35 35.04 10.52
N GLN A 359 -30.60 35.61 9.33
CA GLN A 359 -30.29 37.01 8.99
C GLN A 359 -31.49 37.99 9.09
N ASN A 360 -32.65 37.50 9.48
CA ASN A 360 -33.81 38.28 9.87
C ASN A 360 -34.11 38.02 11.37
#